data_a4f3c762faf9155818add8e0e771240b
#
_entry.id   a4f3c762faf9155818add8e0e771240b
#
_cell.length_a   1.000
_cell.length_b   1.000
_cell.length_c   1.000
_cell.angle_alpha   90.00
_cell.angle_beta   90.00
_cell.angle_gamma   90.00
#
_symmetry.space_group_name_H-M   'P 1'
#
loop_
_entity.id
_entity.type
_entity.pdbx_description
1 polymer ?
#
loop_
_entity_poly.entity_id
_entity_poly.type
_entity_poly.pdbx_seq_one_letter_code
_entity_poly.pdbx_strand_id
1 'polypeptide(L)'
;MTSIRALVLVIVALSVQLVYSQVETILDSSEYDDLGLPTATELKPQIAGFLANDGTDLFPAVSMSNDGPSMAYQQRASVSNYANNPFIARAEQYRKAHSSSTRPQSISSQQQQQQQQQGYDPRDGTPYTRDIAVKQGILRGFVRVMHPQSGLKNVDQFLGIPYAEAPVGSRRFMPPSAPIPWNGLKMATKLSPVCPQNLPSLNNANNNYSKGRYDQIKRLLPYLKVESEDCLYLNLYVPSYDGIGPQTKYPVIVYIHGESYEWNSGNPYDGSILASYGQVIVVTLNFRLGILGFMKPGISDHTTSNFGLLDQIAALQWIKENIGAFGGDAKLVTVMGQGTGAACVNFLMVSPVAKGLFHRAILMSGSALSDWALTQHPLQSTMQVLQGLNCPLNGENDEVTACLRRKRYSEILGVKTASPQFSTRFGPIVDGLVIPNMPHKVMGQYSDIFSGYDLLYGMTELESYHILNAVALTYGLLENERDNLLRFYMQNRFEIRPDLALAATLREYTDIYMDPNKALADEHRDNLLEILSDARVAAPMVQTGLYLSKVNPKCYMYVFGHNSEAGEYGRLSQSVVGEDLAYVFGAPLGQVGPFQHHYNARERLFSEAVMKYFTNFAKTG
;
A
#
# COMPACT_ATOMS: atom_id res chain seq x y z
N MET A 1 20.63 -17.38 -5.48
CA MET A 1 20.01 -18.57 -4.86
C MET A 1 18.74 -18.22 -4.08
N THR A 2 18.66 -17.08 -3.42
CA THR A 2 17.45 -16.59 -2.70
C THR A 2 16.19 -16.44 -3.57
N SER A 3 16.30 -15.97 -4.81
CA SER A 3 15.12 -15.77 -5.66
C SER A 3 14.47 -17.05 -6.19
N ILE A 4 15.19 -18.17 -6.27
CA ILE A 4 14.61 -19.47 -6.69
C ILE A 4 13.90 -20.13 -5.51
N ARG A 5 14.42 -19.97 -4.28
CA ARG A 5 13.75 -20.42 -3.05
C ARG A 5 12.41 -19.70 -2.84
N ALA A 6 12.38 -18.38 -3.00
CA ALA A 6 11.13 -17.61 -2.92
C ALA A 6 10.09 -18.10 -3.95
N LEU A 7 10.49 -18.46 -5.16
CA LEU A 7 9.58 -18.99 -6.18
C LEU A 7 9.04 -20.37 -5.83
N VAL A 8 9.87 -21.26 -5.31
CA VAL A 8 9.47 -22.62 -4.87
C VAL A 8 8.56 -22.56 -3.65
N LEU A 9 8.85 -21.67 -2.70
CA LEU A 9 8.05 -21.49 -1.48
C LEU A 9 6.67 -20.86 -1.77
N VAL A 10 6.59 -19.95 -2.72
CA VAL A 10 5.32 -19.44 -3.23
C VAL A 10 4.49 -20.57 -3.84
N ILE A 11 5.09 -21.51 -4.55
CA ILE A 11 4.40 -22.69 -5.11
C ILE A 11 3.90 -23.62 -4.00
N VAL A 12 4.66 -23.83 -2.93
CA VAL A 12 4.24 -24.68 -1.79
C VAL A 12 3.15 -23.99 -0.97
N ALA A 13 3.27 -22.69 -0.68
CA ALA A 13 2.20 -21.92 0.00
C ALA A 13 0.93 -21.86 -0.86
N LEU A 14 1.05 -21.75 -2.18
CA LEU A 14 -0.05 -21.77 -3.13
C LEU A 14 -0.70 -23.15 -3.22
N SER A 15 0.07 -24.25 -3.18
CA SER A 15 -0.48 -25.61 -3.17
C SER A 15 -1.26 -25.88 -1.89
N VAL A 16 -0.78 -25.45 -0.74
CA VAL A 16 -1.49 -25.57 0.54
C VAL A 16 -2.78 -24.74 0.52
N GLN A 17 -2.76 -23.54 -0.04
CA GLN A 17 -3.94 -22.68 -0.14
C GLN A 17 -4.95 -23.17 -1.19
N LEU A 18 -4.48 -23.78 -2.29
CA LEU A 18 -5.33 -24.43 -3.32
C LEU A 18 -6.00 -25.69 -2.76
N VAL A 19 -5.28 -26.54 -2.04
CA VAL A 19 -5.84 -27.72 -1.37
C VAL A 19 -6.87 -27.27 -0.32
N TYR A 20 -6.62 -26.17 0.41
CA TYR A 20 -7.55 -25.62 1.38
C TYR A 20 -8.84 -25.10 0.71
N SER A 21 -8.73 -24.35 -0.41
CA SER A 21 -9.92 -23.87 -1.14
C SER A 21 -10.73 -25.00 -1.77
N GLN A 22 -10.09 -26.07 -2.17
CA GLN A 22 -10.80 -27.28 -2.66
C GLN A 22 -11.46 -28.05 -1.53
N VAL A 23 -10.86 -28.13 -0.35
CA VAL A 23 -11.45 -28.76 0.84
C VAL A 23 -12.62 -27.93 1.37
N GLU A 24 -12.53 -26.60 1.44
CA GLU A 24 -13.67 -25.72 1.78
C GLU A 24 -14.83 -25.86 0.78
N THR A 25 -14.54 -26.00 -0.52
CA THR A 25 -15.56 -26.19 -1.55
C THR A 25 -16.25 -27.55 -1.42
N ILE A 26 -15.56 -28.54 -0.86
CA ILE A 26 -16.09 -29.89 -0.59
C ILE A 26 -16.92 -29.92 0.71
N LEU A 27 -16.58 -29.13 1.71
CA LEU A 27 -17.26 -29.11 3.02
C LEU A 27 -18.53 -28.23 3.06
N ASP A 28 -18.71 -27.31 2.09
CA ASP A 28 -19.86 -26.38 2.07
C ASP A 28 -21.11 -26.96 1.34
N SER A 29 -21.05 -28.21 0.86
CA SER A 29 -22.19 -28.85 0.22
C SER A 29 -22.95 -29.74 1.20
N SER A 30 -24.07 -29.22 1.73
CA SER A 30 -25.06 -29.96 2.53
C SER A 30 -25.83 -31.07 1.76
N GLU A 31 -25.32 -31.50 0.58
CA GLU A 31 -25.92 -32.52 -0.29
C GLU A 31 -25.13 -33.85 -0.33
N TYR A 32 -24.26 -34.10 0.66
CA TYR A 32 -23.31 -35.22 0.60
C TYR A 32 -23.88 -36.58 0.98
N ASP A 33 -25.04 -36.64 1.59
CA ASP A 33 -25.61 -37.95 2.05
C ASP A 33 -26.31 -38.80 0.96
N ASP A 34 -26.52 -38.24 -0.23
CA ASP A 34 -27.29 -38.97 -1.27
C ASP A 34 -26.45 -39.47 -2.47
N LEU A 35 -25.14 -39.23 -2.55
CA LEU A 35 -24.35 -39.49 -3.75
C LEU A 35 -23.34 -40.67 -3.69
N GLY A 36 -23.23 -41.38 -2.54
CA GLY A 36 -22.38 -42.57 -2.45
C GLY A 36 -20.89 -42.34 -2.73
N LEU A 37 -20.37 -41.18 -2.43
CA LEU A 37 -18.96 -40.84 -2.64
C LEU A 37 -18.08 -41.26 -1.45
N PRO A 38 -16.80 -41.63 -1.68
CA PRO A 38 -15.90 -42.18 -0.66
C PRO A 38 -15.63 -41.18 0.47
N THR A 39 -15.54 -41.65 1.70
CA THR A 39 -15.28 -40.85 2.91
C THR A 39 -13.86 -40.26 2.91
N ALA A 40 -13.63 -39.22 3.68
CA ALA A 40 -12.33 -38.53 3.82
C ALA A 40 -11.16 -39.49 4.19
N THR A 41 -11.46 -40.67 4.72
CA THR A 41 -10.48 -41.71 5.06
C THR A 41 -10.05 -42.51 3.81
N GLU A 42 -10.89 -42.59 2.81
CA GLU A 42 -10.62 -43.32 1.55
C GLU A 42 -9.90 -42.43 0.50
N LEU A 43 -9.99 -41.13 0.63
CA LEU A 43 -9.29 -40.15 -0.25
C LEU A 43 -7.81 -39.95 0.10
N LYS A 44 -7.38 -40.26 1.32
CA LYS A 44 -5.97 -40.09 1.76
C LYS A 44 -4.93 -40.81 0.85
N PRO A 45 -5.15 -42.02 0.34
CA PRO A 45 -4.20 -42.67 -0.57
C PRO A 45 -4.14 -42.02 -1.95
N GLN A 46 -5.25 -41.43 -2.43
CA GLN A 46 -5.31 -40.77 -3.74
C GLN A 46 -4.61 -39.41 -3.74
N ILE A 47 -4.70 -38.66 -2.63
CA ILE A 47 -4.00 -37.38 -2.47
C ILE A 47 -2.49 -37.60 -2.35
N ALA A 48 -2.05 -38.64 -1.65
CA ALA A 48 -0.63 -39.00 -1.56
C ALA A 48 -0.06 -39.47 -2.92
N GLY A 49 -0.86 -40.10 -3.77
CA GLY A 49 -0.48 -40.48 -5.14
C GLY A 49 -0.40 -39.29 -6.09
N PHE A 50 -1.23 -38.26 -5.89
CA PHE A 50 -1.22 -37.03 -6.69
C PHE A 50 0.01 -36.18 -6.43
N LEU A 51 0.46 -36.10 -5.18
CA LEU A 51 1.67 -35.37 -4.79
C LEU A 51 2.99 -36.07 -5.21
N ALA A 52 2.94 -37.36 -5.54
CA ALA A 52 4.11 -38.14 -5.96
C ALA A 52 4.33 -38.20 -7.48
N ASN A 53 3.35 -37.80 -8.30
CA ASN A 53 3.39 -38.01 -9.76
C ASN A 53 3.51 -36.76 -10.63
N ASP A 54 3.48 -35.52 -10.07
CA ASP A 54 3.51 -34.29 -10.89
C ASP A 54 4.87 -33.57 -10.89
N GLY A 55 5.95 -34.30 -10.94
CA GLY A 55 7.30 -33.77 -10.95
C GLY A 55 7.97 -33.54 -12.30
N THR A 56 7.30 -33.72 -13.45
CA THR A 56 7.99 -33.46 -14.74
C THR A 56 6.96 -33.28 -15.85
N ASP A 57 6.83 -32.06 -16.40
CA ASP A 57 6.49 -31.79 -17.83
C ASP A 57 5.89 -30.38 -18.06
N LEU A 58 6.37 -29.34 -17.40
CA LEU A 58 5.91 -27.96 -17.69
C LEU A 58 7.01 -26.95 -18.08
N PHE A 59 8.26 -27.39 -18.28
CA PHE A 59 9.28 -26.52 -18.86
C PHE A 59 10.15 -27.28 -19.86
N PRO A 60 10.43 -26.75 -21.07
CA PRO A 60 11.39 -27.36 -21.99
C PRO A 60 12.79 -27.34 -21.36
N ALA A 61 13.39 -28.50 -21.26
CA ALA A 61 14.73 -28.71 -20.75
C ALA A 61 15.76 -27.98 -21.63
N VAL A 62 16.45 -27.02 -21.07
CA VAL A 62 17.75 -26.57 -21.57
C VAL A 62 18.79 -27.53 -21.01
N SER A 63 19.34 -28.38 -21.87
CA SER A 63 20.44 -29.28 -21.52
C SER A 63 21.69 -28.48 -21.15
N MET A 64 22.11 -28.56 -19.89
CA MET A 64 23.45 -28.16 -19.48
C MET A 64 24.31 -29.40 -19.37
N SER A 65 25.35 -29.47 -20.20
CA SER A 65 26.41 -30.47 -20.10
C SER A 65 27.20 -30.27 -18.81
N ASN A 66 27.40 -31.38 -18.08
CA ASN A 66 28.31 -31.49 -16.97
C ASN A 66 29.76 -31.34 -17.45
N ASP A 67 30.38 -30.19 -17.19
CA ASP A 67 31.84 -30.10 -17.02
C ASP A 67 32.10 -28.88 -16.12
N GLY A 68 32.49 -29.14 -14.89
CA GLY A 68 32.88 -28.10 -13.95
C GLY A 68 34.30 -27.60 -14.19
N PRO A 69 34.57 -26.33 -13.88
CA PRO A 69 35.63 -26.04 -12.97
C PRO A 69 35.38 -24.87 -11.99
N SER A 70 35.87 -25.09 -10.81
CA SER A 70 36.39 -24.21 -9.74
C SER A 70 35.98 -22.74 -9.65
N MET A 71 35.61 -22.43 -8.41
CA MET A 71 35.29 -21.14 -7.81
C MET A 71 36.35 -20.02 -7.97
N ALA A 72 36.51 -19.46 -9.16
CA ALA A 72 37.38 -18.29 -9.33
C ALA A 72 36.79 -17.24 -10.30
N TYR A 73 35.51 -17.33 -10.67
CA TYR A 73 34.97 -16.53 -11.80
C TYR A 73 33.86 -15.54 -11.47
N GLN A 74 33.52 -15.32 -10.20
CA GLN A 74 32.38 -14.42 -9.90
C GLN A 74 32.71 -12.94 -9.68
N GLN A 75 33.98 -12.53 -9.72
CA GLN A 75 34.32 -11.11 -9.50
C GLN A 75 34.71 -10.30 -10.76
N ARG A 76 34.76 -10.89 -11.96
CA ARG A 76 35.17 -10.15 -13.18
C ARG A 76 34.07 -9.85 -14.21
N ALA A 77 32.90 -10.43 -14.13
CA ALA A 77 31.83 -10.22 -15.11
C ALA A 77 30.99 -8.94 -14.89
N SER A 78 31.10 -8.28 -13.75
CA SER A 78 30.29 -7.10 -13.41
C SER A 78 30.87 -5.75 -13.88
N VAL A 79 32.10 -5.70 -14.35
CA VAL A 79 32.78 -4.41 -14.63
C VAL A 79 32.69 -3.96 -16.09
N SER A 80 32.50 -4.86 -17.05
CA SER A 80 32.53 -4.49 -18.48
C SER A 80 31.22 -3.93 -19.06
N ASN A 81 30.07 -4.22 -18.44
CA ASN A 81 28.78 -3.72 -18.93
C ASN A 81 28.36 -2.36 -18.33
N TYR A 82 29.11 -1.85 -17.37
CA TYR A 82 28.83 -0.57 -16.70
C TYR A 82 29.26 0.65 -17.53
N ALA A 83 30.26 0.52 -18.40
CA ALA A 83 30.84 1.66 -19.12
C ALA A 83 29.93 2.27 -20.20
N ASN A 84 28.95 1.53 -20.72
CA ASN A 84 28.04 1.98 -21.78
C ASN A 84 26.61 2.27 -21.30
N ASN A 85 26.40 2.34 -19.99
CA ASN A 85 25.08 2.64 -19.44
C ASN A 85 24.85 4.18 -19.48
N PRO A 86 23.83 4.69 -20.17
CA PRO A 86 23.56 6.12 -20.30
C PRO A 86 23.38 6.84 -18.95
N PHE A 87 23.06 6.12 -17.88
CA PHE A 87 22.95 6.67 -16.53
C PHE A 87 24.31 6.98 -15.90
N ILE A 88 25.38 6.24 -16.25
CA ILE A 88 26.72 6.51 -15.73
C ILE A 88 27.35 7.72 -16.43
N ALA A 89 27.14 7.87 -17.74
CA ALA A 89 27.58 9.05 -18.47
C ALA A 89 26.94 10.34 -17.93
N ARG A 90 25.67 10.27 -17.51
CA ARG A 90 24.94 11.39 -16.90
C ARG A 90 25.41 11.67 -15.46
N ALA A 91 25.82 10.65 -14.70
CA ALA A 91 26.42 10.80 -13.37
C ALA A 91 27.77 11.54 -13.42
N GLU A 92 28.57 11.31 -14.45
CA GLU A 92 29.83 12.04 -14.65
C GLU A 92 29.61 13.48 -15.10
N GLN A 93 28.61 13.75 -15.94
CA GLN A 93 28.21 15.12 -16.29
C GLN A 93 27.70 15.87 -15.04
N TYR A 94 26.93 15.21 -14.17
CA TYR A 94 26.44 15.79 -12.93
C TYR A 94 27.58 16.11 -11.94
N ARG A 95 28.60 15.24 -11.85
CA ARG A 95 29.82 15.51 -11.05
C ARG A 95 30.58 16.73 -11.56
N LYS A 96 30.73 16.87 -12.88
CA LYS A 96 31.44 18.01 -13.48
C LYS A 96 30.71 19.34 -13.29
N ALA A 97 29.37 19.33 -13.26
CA ALA A 97 28.55 20.51 -13.06
C ALA A 97 28.51 20.99 -11.60
N HIS A 98 28.79 20.15 -10.61
CA HIS A 98 28.57 20.43 -9.18
C HIS A 98 29.85 20.44 -8.34
N SER A 99 31.04 20.33 -8.94
CA SER A 99 32.34 20.34 -8.24
C SER A 99 32.84 21.74 -7.83
N SER A 100 32.10 22.80 -8.12
CA SER A 100 32.52 24.20 -7.84
C SER A 100 31.41 25.06 -7.22
N SER A 101 30.70 24.61 -6.21
CA SER A 101 29.79 25.50 -5.47
C SER A 101 30.07 25.49 -3.98
N THR A 102 30.38 26.67 -3.48
CA THR A 102 30.39 27.07 -2.07
C THR A 102 29.11 26.61 -1.37
N ARG A 103 29.26 25.97 -0.20
CA ARG A 103 28.17 25.51 0.66
C ARG A 103 27.16 26.63 0.90
N PRO A 104 25.86 26.43 0.61
CA PRO A 104 24.82 27.30 1.15
C PRO A 104 24.69 27.03 2.66
N GLN A 105 24.51 28.06 3.45
CA GLN A 105 24.21 27.96 4.88
C GLN A 105 22.90 27.16 5.06
N SER A 106 22.96 26.11 5.85
CA SER A 106 21.82 25.25 6.18
C SER A 106 20.80 26.03 7.02
N ILE A 107 19.64 26.29 6.46
CA ILE A 107 18.43 26.65 7.22
C ILE A 107 18.08 25.45 8.10
N SER A 108 17.80 25.68 9.39
CA SER A 108 17.55 24.59 10.33
C SER A 108 16.32 23.77 9.90
N SER A 109 16.41 22.45 10.07
CA SER A 109 15.33 21.48 9.73
C SER A 109 13.99 21.82 10.39
N GLN A 110 13.99 22.55 11.51
CA GLN A 110 12.78 23.03 12.18
C GLN A 110 12.08 24.17 11.44
N GLN A 111 12.82 25.08 10.79
CA GLN A 111 12.23 26.16 10.01
C GLN A 111 11.63 25.67 8.70
N GLN A 112 12.22 24.65 8.06
CA GLN A 112 11.66 24.03 6.86
C GLN A 112 10.39 23.22 7.15
N GLN A 113 10.32 22.54 8.31
CA GLN A 113 9.12 21.83 8.75
C GLN A 113 7.98 22.78 9.13
N GLN A 114 8.28 23.95 9.71
CA GLN A 114 7.27 24.98 10.00
C GLN A 114 6.71 25.64 8.74
N GLN A 115 7.52 25.82 7.70
CA GLN A 115 7.05 26.35 6.41
C GLN A 115 6.16 25.38 5.63
N GLN A 116 6.34 24.07 5.79
CA GLN A 116 5.47 23.06 5.17
C GLN A 116 4.13 22.86 5.90
N GLN A 117 4.07 23.20 7.21
CA GLN A 117 2.86 23.06 8.05
C GLN A 117 1.94 24.28 8.01
N GLN A 118 2.49 25.47 7.76
CA GLN A 118 1.69 26.66 7.53
C GLN A 118 1.29 26.67 6.06
N GLY A 119 -0.01 26.51 5.80
CA GLY A 119 -0.54 26.62 4.45
C GLY A 119 0.12 27.80 3.74
N TYR A 120 0.70 27.52 2.61
CA TYR A 120 1.52 28.45 1.82
C TYR A 120 0.77 29.77 1.66
N ASP A 121 1.29 30.84 2.26
CA ASP A 121 0.74 32.18 2.09
C ASP A 121 1.47 32.82 0.90
N PRO A 122 0.75 33.14 -0.20
CA PRO A 122 1.36 33.73 -1.40
C PRO A 122 1.98 35.12 -1.16
N ARG A 123 1.88 35.65 0.05
CA ARG A 123 2.59 36.89 0.43
C ARG A 123 4.11 36.78 0.26
N ASP A 124 4.66 35.56 0.15
CA ASP A 124 6.09 35.29 -0.13
C ASP A 124 6.47 35.37 -1.62
N GLY A 125 5.61 35.90 -2.49
CA GLY A 125 5.92 36.08 -3.90
C GLY A 125 5.68 34.83 -4.78
N THR A 126 5.07 33.77 -4.25
CA THR A 126 4.71 32.59 -5.02
C THR A 126 3.56 32.92 -5.98
N PRO A 127 3.69 32.64 -7.31
CA PRO A 127 2.65 32.94 -8.28
C PRO A 127 1.45 32.00 -8.11
N TYR A 128 0.26 32.53 -8.30
CA TYR A 128 -0.95 31.75 -8.41
C TYR A 128 -1.06 31.07 -9.77
N THR A 129 -1.78 29.97 -9.84
CA THR A 129 -2.19 29.35 -11.09
C THR A 129 -3.26 30.20 -11.80
N ARG A 130 -3.54 29.87 -13.05
CA ARG A 130 -4.79 30.30 -13.72
C ARG A 130 -6.01 29.75 -12.98
N ASP A 131 -7.16 30.34 -13.23
CA ASP A 131 -8.45 29.84 -12.75
C ASP A 131 -8.85 28.60 -13.54
N ILE A 132 -9.26 27.57 -12.83
CA ILE A 132 -9.71 26.30 -13.38
C ILE A 132 -11.18 26.10 -13.07
N ALA A 133 -12.00 26.04 -14.10
CA ALA A 133 -13.42 25.72 -13.97
C ALA A 133 -13.60 24.19 -13.86
N VAL A 134 -14.16 23.74 -12.74
CA VAL A 134 -14.57 22.37 -12.49
C VAL A 134 -16.11 22.31 -12.39
N LYS A 135 -16.69 21.12 -12.39
CA LYS A 135 -18.14 20.92 -12.35
C LYS A 135 -18.80 21.61 -11.15
N GLN A 136 -18.09 21.76 -10.04
CA GLN A 136 -18.59 22.31 -8.79
C GLN A 136 -18.35 23.83 -8.62
N GLY A 137 -17.48 24.45 -9.42
CA GLY A 137 -17.15 25.88 -9.33
C GLY A 137 -15.78 26.20 -9.91
N ILE A 138 -15.17 27.31 -9.47
CA ILE A 138 -13.86 27.76 -9.96
C ILE A 138 -12.82 27.57 -8.88
N LEU A 139 -11.65 27.06 -9.24
CA LEU A 139 -10.50 26.81 -8.36
C LEU A 139 -9.28 27.63 -8.80
N ARG A 140 -8.50 28.09 -7.83
CA ARG A 140 -7.17 28.67 -8.06
C ARG A 140 -6.19 28.05 -7.06
N GLY A 141 -5.11 27.48 -7.59
CA GLY A 141 -3.97 26.95 -6.83
C GLY A 141 -2.80 27.92 -6.83
N PHE A 142 -1.62 27.38 -6.59
CA PHE A 142 -0.35 28.12 -6.67
C PHE A 142 0.69 27.32 -7.44
N VAL A 143 1.71 28.03 -7.96
CA VAL A 143 2.77 27.40 -8.75
C VAL A 143 3.98 27.14 -7.84
N ARG A 144 4.34 25.87 -7.69
CA ARG A 144 5.64 25.52 -7.08
C ARG A 144 6.73 25.70 -8.14
N VAL A 145 7.54 26.73 -7.93
CA VAL A 145 8.69 27.01 -8.78
C VAL A 145 9.83 26.05 -8.42
N MET A 146 10.30 25.29 -9.40
CA MET A 146 11.43 24.38 -9.23
C MET A 146 12.75 25.12 -9.42
N HIS A 147 13.80 24.65 -8.73
CA HIS A 147 15.11 25.27 -8.88
C HIS A 147 15.62 25.12 -10.32
N PRO A 148 16.08 26.18 -10.99
CA PRO A 148 16.46 26.12 -12.41
C PRO A 148 17.50 25.05 -12.75
N GLN A 149 18.42 24.74 -11.83
CA GLN A 149 19.47 23.74 -12.02
C GLN A 149 19.00 22.28 -11.75
N SER A 150 17.76 22.09 -11.26
CA SER A 150 17.24 20.76 -11.01
C SER A 150 16.85 19.99 -12.27
N GLY A 151 16.66 20.69 -13.39
CA GLY A 151 16.09 20.12 -14.61
C GLY A 151 14.61 19.77 -14.52
N LEU A 152 13.96 20.10 -13.39
CA LEU A 152 12.53 19.87 -13.15
C LEU A 152 11.70 21.06 -13.65
N LYS A 153 10.50 20.79 -14.17
CA LYS A 153 9.52 21.80 -14.54
C LYS A 153 8.71 22.25 -13.32
N ASN A 154 8.20 23.48 -13.35
CA ASN A 154 7.27 23.98 -12.36
C ASN A 154 6.03 23.11 -12.26
N VAL A 155 5.35 23.15 -11.11
CA VAL A 155 4.16 22.34 -10.83
C VAL A 155 3.06 23.22 -10.27
N ASP A 156 1.89 23.17 -10.88
CA ASP A 156 0.68 23.80 -10.38
C ASP A 156 0.10 22.90 -9.28
N GLN A 157 -0.02 23.42 -8.07
CA GLN A 157 -0.56 22.70 -6.93
C GLN A 157 -1.94 23.22 -6.59
N PHE A 158 -2.88 22.29 -6.43
CA PHE A 158 -4.23 22.57 -5.95
C PHE A 158 -4.49 21.68 -4.74
N LEU A 159 -4.50 22.27 -3.54
CA LEU A 159 -4.58 21.55 -2.28
C LEU A 159 -5.95 21.74 -1.63
N GLY A 160 -6.48 20.67 -1.02
CA GLY A 160 -7.73 20.71 -0.27
C GLY A 160 -8.98 20.92 -1.15
N ILE A 161 -9.09 20.19 -2.25
CA ILE A 161 -10.27 20.21 -3.12
C ILE A 161 -11.30 19.20 -2.58
N PRO A 162 -12.54 19.60 -2.26
CA PRO A 162 -13.58 18.68 -1.83
C PRO A 162 -14.04 17.81 -3.00
N TYR A 163 -14.01 16.48 -2.82
CA TYR A 163 -14.51 15.52 -3.80
C TYR A 163 -15.86 14.91 -3.40
N ALA A 164 -16.25 15.08 -2.15
CA ALA A 164 -17.55 14.67 -1.60
C ALA A 164 -18.02 15.68 -0.55
N GLU A 165 -19.29 15.60 -0.20
CA GLU A 165 -19.86 16.35 0.91
C GLU A 165 -19.36 15.81 2.25
N ALA A 166 -19.18 16.70 3.25
CA ALA A 166 -18.71 16.32 4.58
C ALA A 166 -19.60 15.23 5.22
N PRO A 167 -19.04 14.09 5.66
CA PRO A 167 -19.79 12.98 6.25
C PRO A 167 -20.12 13.23 7.74
N VAL A 168 -20.76 14.35 8.03
CA VAL A 168 -21.11 14.83 9.39
C VAL A 168 -22.57 14.62 9.73
N GLY A 169 -22.90 14.53 11.02
CA GLY A 169 -24.28 14.47 11.50
C GLY A 169 -25.05 13.28 10.92
N SER A 170 -26.13 13.55 10.18
CA SER A 170 -26.94 12.51 9.53
C SER A 170 -26.22 11.72 8.44
N ARG A 171 -25.14 12.28 7.88
CA ARG A 171 -24.31 11.61 6.85
C ARG A 171 -23.22 10.71 7.43
N ARG A 172 -22.97 10.77 8.74
CA ARG A 172 -22.05 9.85 9.38
C ARG A 172 -22.57 8.41 9.21
N PHE A 173 -21.69 7.46 8.89
CA PHE A 173 -22.05 6.09 8.52
C PHE A 173 -23.02 5.99 7.34
N MET A 174 -22.82 6.86 6.33
CA MET A 174 -23.51 6.80 5.06
C MET A 174 -22.48 6.79 3.91
N PRO A 175 -22.86 6.28 2.73
CA PRO A 175 -22.09 6.49 1.50
C PRO A 175 -21.83 7.98 1.26
N PRO A 176 -20.69 8.36 0.63
CA PRO A 176 -20.41 9.75 0.31
C PRO A 176 -21.41 10.31 -0.71
N SER A 177 -21.78 11.57 -0.55
CA SER A 177 -22.59 12.33 -1.49
C SER A 177 -21.72 13.23 -2.36
N ALA A 178 -22.20 13.62 -3.53
CA ALA A 178 -21.50 14.57 -4.40
C ALA A 178 -21.18 15.88 -3.66
N PRO A 179 -20.03 16.51 -3.92
CA PRO A 179 -19.64 17.74 -3.23
C PRO A 179 -20.60 18.88 -3.58
N ILE A 180 -20.88 19.75 -2.59
CA ILE A 180 -21.76 20.91 -2.77
C ILE A 180 -21.09 21.89 -3.74
N PRO A 181 -21.75 22.32 -4.82
CA PRO A 181 -21.25 23.37 -5.69
C PRO A 181 -21.06 24.69 -4.93
N TRP A 182 -20.02 25.44 -5.29
CA TRP A 182 -19.75 26.76 -4.71
C TRP A 182 -19.81 27.86 -5.74
N ASN A 183 -20.19 29.05 -5.29
CA ASN A 183 -20.20 30.25 -6.12
C ASN A 183 -18.85 31.00 -5.98
N GLY A 184 -18.37 31.57 -7.10
CA GLY A 184 -17.13 32.34 -7.12
C GLY A 184 -15.86 31.49 -7.10
N LEU A 185 -14.74 32.13 -6.76
CA LEU A 185 -13.43 31.55 -6.76
C LEU A 185 -13.11 30.90 -5.40
N LYS A 186 -12.75 29.62 -5.41
CA LYS A 186 -12.24 28.90 -4.24
C LYS A 186 -10.72 28.77 -4.34
N MET A 187 -10.00 29.25 -3.32
CA MET A 187 -8.56 29.10 -3.21
C MET A 187 -8.20 27.69 -2.75
N ALA A 188 -7.50 26.93 -3.59
CA ALA A 188 -7.01 25.58 -3.32
C ALA A 188 -5.51 25.63 -2.99
N THR A 189 -5.14 26.33 -1.91
CA THR A 189 -3.75 26.62 -1.55
C THR A 189 -3.32 26.03 -0.22
N LYS A 190 -4.21 25.34 0.49
CA LYS A 190 -3.95 24.76 1.83
C LYS A 190 -4.42 23.32 1.88
N LEU A 191 -3.64 22.48 2.56
CA LEU A 191 -4.06 21.12 2.89
C LEU A 191 -5.34 21.18 3.76
N SER A 192 -6.27 20.27 3.50
CA SER A 192 -7.48 20.08 4.30
C SER A 192 -7.18 19.43 5.65
N PRO A 193 -8.09 19.49 6.63
CA PRO A 193 -8.05 18.58 7.77
C PRO A 193 -8.02 17.12 7.31
N VAL A 194 -7.39 16.26 8.12
CA VAL A 194 -7.40 14.81 7.92
C VAL A 194 -8.62 14.18 8.57
N CYS A 195 -9.00 12.99 8.14
CA CYS A 195 -10.10 12.27 8.77
C CYS A 195 -9.77 11.87 10.21
N PRO A 196 -10.76 11.86 11.12
CA PRO A 196 -10.55 11.53 12.52
C PRO A 196 -9.93 10.14 12.68
N GLN A 197 -8.89 10.05 13.52
CA GLN A 197 -8.04 8.86 13.60
C GLN A 197 -7.31 8.77 14.94
N ASN A 198 -6.96 7.55 15.35
CA ASN A 198 -6.12 7.32 16.52
C ASN A 198 -4.65 7.28 16.09
N LEU A 199 -3.93 8.38 16.35
CA LEU A 199 -2.52 8.47 15.98
C LEU A 199 -1.64 7.59 16.87
N PRO A 200 -0.58 6.98 16.31
CA PRO A 200 0.42 6.26 17.09
C PRO A 200 1.07 7.18 18.12
N SER A 201 1.13 6.72 19.38
CA SER A 201 1.78 7.48 20.45
C SER A 201 3.27 7.19 20.47
N LEU A 202 4.10 8.22 20.39
CA LEU A 202 5.55 8.13 20.55
C LEU A 202 6.03 8.16 22.02
N ASN A 203 5.12 8.50 22.94
CA ASN A 203 5.46 8.73 24.36
C ASN A 203 5.17 7.53 25.27
N ASN A 204 4.55 6.47 24.76
CA ASN A 204 4.25 5.29 25.57
C ASN A 204 5.48 4.41 25.72
N ALA A 205 5.90 4.15 26.97
CA ALA A 205 6.97 3.21 27.31
C ALA A 205 6.71 1.78 26.77
N ASN A 206 5.45 1.45 26.48
CA ASN A 206 5.04 0.15 25.92
C ASN A 206 5.14 0.09 24.37
N ASN A 207 5.27 1.23 23.69
CA ASN A 207 5.46 1.29 22.25
C ASN A 207 6.96 1.27 21.94
N ASN A 208 7.51 0.08 21.94
CA ASN A 208 8.94 -0.13 21.71
C ASN A 208 9.22 -0.24 20.20
N TYR A 209 8.93 0.84 19.45
CA TYR A 209 9.22 0.92 18.02
C TYR A 209 10.72 0.84 17.76
N SER A 210 11.13 0.19 16.66
CA SER A 210 12.47 0.37 16.13
C SER A 210 12.74 1.86 15.87
N LYS A 211 14.01 2.26 15.90
CA LYS A 211 14.37 3.66 15.65
C LYS A 211 13.82 4.16 14.30
N GLY A 212 13.96 3.35 13.24
CA GLY A 212 13.46 3.72 11.92
C GLY A 212 11.94 3.94 11.90
N ARG A 213 11.17 3.04 12.52
CA ARG A 213 9.71 3.21 12.62
C ARG A 213 9.32 4.42 13.46
N TYR A 214 10.02 4.67 14.57
CA TYR A 214 9.83 5.86 15.40
C TYR A 214 10.05 7.15 14.59
N ASP A 215 11.15 7.23 13.85
CA ASP A 215 11.50 8.42 13.06
C ASP A 215 10.52 8.61 11.89
N GLN A 216 10.07 7.54 11.24
CA GLN A 216 9.03 7.57 10.21
C GLN A 216 7.70 8.14 10.77
N ILE A 217 7.20 7.60 11.88
CA ILE A 217 5.96 8.09 12.52
C ILE A 217 6.13 9.56 12.92
N LYS A 218 7.26 9.92 13.52
CA LYS A 218 7.57 11.30 13.95
C LYS A 218 7.49 12.30 12.79
N ARG A 219 7.89 11.89 11.58
CA ARG A 219 7.81 12.76 10.38
C ARG A 219 6.40 12.84 9.79
N LEU A 220 5.58 11.80 9.93
CA LEU A 220 4.19 11.81 9.48
C LEU A 220 3.27 12.64 10.38
N LEU A 221 3.45 12.56 11.72
CA LEU A 221 2.57 13.18 12.69
C LEU A 221 2.28 14.67 12.47
N PRO A 222 3.22 15.54 12.03
CA PRO A 222 2.94 16.94 11.77
C PRO A 222 1.82 17.18 10.74
N TYR A 223 1.69 16.31 9.74
CA TYR A 223 0.67 16.40 8.69
C TYR A 223 -0.72 15.93 9.16
N LEU A 224 -0.80 15.25 10.31
CA LEU A 224 -1.99 14.54 10.79
C LEU A 224 -2.64 15.20 12.01
N LYS A 225 -2.11 16.36 12.48
CA LYS A 225 -2.56 17.02 13.72
C LYS A 225 -3.93 17.67 13.64
N VAL A 226 -4.28 18.19 12.46
CA VAL A 226 -5.55 18.91 12.26
C VAL A 226 -6.55 17.95 11.68
N GLU A 227 -7.47 17.45 12.50
CA GLU A 227 -8.48 16.49 12.12
C GLU A 227 -9.90 17.07 12.14
N SER A 228 -10.76 16.55 11.26
CA SER A 228 -12.18 16.88 11.21
C SER A 228 -12.93 15.75 10.50
N GLU A 229 -14.22 15.54 10.82
CA GLU A 229 -15.08 14.70 9.98
C GLU A 229 -15.32 15.32 8.59
N ASP A 230 -15.17 16.65 8.43
CA ASP A 230 -15.09 17.31 7.12
C ASP A 230 -13.67 17.14 6.55
N CYS A 231 -13.41 15.96 5.97
CA CYS A 231 -12.08 15.50 5.57
C CYS A 231 -12.00 14.94 4.15
N LEU A 232 -13.11 14.84 3.42
CA LEU A 232 -13.16 14.19 2.10
C LEU A 232 -12.64 15.12 1.00
N TYR A 233 -11.33 15.29 0.99
CA TYR A 233 -10.59 16.19 0.12
C TYR A 233 -9.47 15.46 -0.63
N LEU A 234 -9.10 16.02 -1.79
CA LEU A 234 -7.95 15.59 -2.57
C LEU A 234 -7.00 16.74 -2.87
N ASN A 235 -5.76 16.40 -3.22
CA ASN A 235 -4.72 17.33 -3.65
C ASN A 235 -4.28 16.94 -5.07
N LEU A 236 -4.02 17.95 -5.92
CA LEU A 236 -3.56 17.77 -7.29
C LEU A 236 -2.19 18.42 -7.48
N TYR A 237 -1.31 17.70 -8.15
CA TYR A 237 0.02 18.16 -8.58
C TYR A 237 0.09 18.02 -10.10
N VAL A 238 0.07 19.14 -10.81
CA VAL A 238 -0.07 19.19 -12.26
C VAL A 238 1.20 19.81 -12.85
N PRO A 239 1.88 19.19 -13.86
CA PRO A 239 2.96 19.85 -14.55
C PRO A 239 2.52 21.21 -15.10
N SER A 240 3.20 22.31 -14.72
CA SER A 240 2.80 23.65 -15.16
C SER A 240 2.91 23.78 -16.68
N TYR A 241 1.90 24.41 -17.26
CA TYR A 241 1.87 24.70 -18.69
C TYR A 241 2.73 25.93 -19.01
N ASP A 242 3.80 25.73 -19.75
CA ASP A 242 4.75 26.77 -20.17
C ASP A 242 4.47 27.37 -21.56
N GLY A 243 3.30 27.12 -22.11
CA GLY A 243 2.91 27.55 -23.46
C GLY A 243 3.45 26.66 -24.59
N ILE A 244 4.37 25.77 -24.29
CA ILE A 244 5.01 24.83 -25.25
C ILE A 244 4.61 23.38 -24.92
N GLY A 245 3.52 23.20 -24.17
CA GLY A 245 3.10 21.91 -23.66
C GLY A 245 2.69 20.90 -24.74
N PRO A 246 2.71 19.59 -24.44
CA PRO A 246 2.30 18.58 -25.37
C PRO A 246 0.83 18.79 -25.77
N GLN A 247 0.51 18.60 -27.04
CA GLN A 247 -0.87 18.56 -27.53
C GLN A 247 -1.67 17.38 -26.91
N THR A 248 -1.00 16.50 -26.14
CA THR A 248 -1.55 15.31 -25.49
C THR A 248 -1.84 15.58 -24.02
N LYS A 249 -2.94 15.04 -23.53
CA LYS A 249 -3.32 15.09 -22.11
C LYS A 249 -2.36 14.28 -21.25
N TYR A 250 -2.18 14.71 -19.99
CA TYR A 250 -1.34 14.01 -19.01
C TYR A 250 -2.03 12.75 -18.45
N PRO A 251 -1.31 11.61 -18.34
CA PRO A 251 -1.75 10.49 -17.52
C PRO A 251 -1.89 10.91 -16.05
N VAL A 252 -2.74 10.20 -15.31
CA VAL A 252 -3.07 10.51 -13.92
C VAL A 252 -2.67 9.36 -13.02
N ILE A 253 -1.91 9.64 -11.96
CA ILE A 253 -1.59 8.69 -10.89
C ILE A 253 -2.34 9.13 -9.64
N VAL A 254 -3.20 8.27 -9.10
CA VAL A 254 -3.97 8.50 -7.87
C VAL A 254 -3.38 7.64 -6.77
N TYR A 255 -2.87 8.26 -5.70
CA TYR A 255 -2.25 7.55 -4.58
C TYR A 255 -3.24 7.37 -3.43
N ILE A 256 -3.41 6.12 -3.02
CA ILE A 256 -4.17 5.67 -1.84
C ILE A 256 -3.18 5.32 -0.74
N HIS A 257 -3.20 6.09 0.35
CA HIS A 257 -2.29 5.89 1.47
C HIS A 257 -2.62 4.62 2.26
N GLY A 258 -1.61 4.08 2.94
CA GLY A 258 -1.73 2.94 3.84
C GLY A 258 -1.85 3.34 5.31
N GLU A 259 -1.36 2.48 6.18
CA GLU A 259 -1.30 2.47 7.65
C GLU A 259 -2.56 1.89 8.30
N SER A 260 -2.71 0.56 8.09
CA SER A 260 -3.66 -0.32 8.81
C SER A 260 -5.15 0.05 8.68
N TYR A 261 -5.56 0.85 7.71
CA TYR A 261 -6.89 1.48 7.58
C TYR A 261 -7.27 2.39 8.76
N GLU A 262 -6.41 2.57 9.75
CA GLU A 262 -6.74 3.24 11.01
C GLU A 262 -6.24 4.68 11.10
N TRP A 263 -5.12 5.02 10.43
CA TRP A 263 -4.52 6.34 10.47
C TRP A 263 -3.76 6.68 9.19
N ASN A 264 -3.29 7.91 9.04
CA ASN A 264 -2.62 8.51 7.89
C ASN A 264 -3.57 9.40 7.06
N SER A 265 -3.06 9.97 5.96
CA SER A 265 -3.82 10.78 4.99
C SER A 265 -3.05 10.93 3.68
N GLY A 266 -3.68 11.55 2.68
CA GLY A 266 -2.98 11.96 1.46
C GLY A 266 -2.04 13.17 1.65
N ASN A 267 -2.19 13.92 2.74
CA ASN A 267 -1.49 15.19 2.97
C ASN A 267 0.04 15.08 3.05
N PRO A 268 0.65 14.03 3.65
CA PRO A 268 2.10 13.89 3.69
C PRO A 268 2.75 13.70 2.32
N TYR A 269 2.03 13.18 1.33
CA TYR A 269 2.58 12.70 0.07
C TYR A 269 2.54 13.79 -1.00
N ASP A 270 3.62 14.58 -1.07
CA ASP A 270 3.79 15.64 -2.08
C ASP A 270 4.23 15.05 -3.42
N GLY A 271 3.32 15.05 -4.38
CA GLY A 271 3.52 14.52 -5.72
C GLY A 271 4.26 15.43 -6.71
N SER A 272 4.75 16.58 -6.28
CA SER A 272 5.29 17.60 -7.21
C SER A 272 6.54 17.15 -7.98
N ILE A 273 7.45 16.41 -7.34
CA ILE A 273 8.65 15.90 -8.02
C ILE A 273 8.27 14.82 -9.04
N LEU A 274 7.44 13.87 -8.63
CA LEU A 274 6.94 12.81 -9.52
C LEU A 274 6.16 13.40 -10.71
N ALA A 275 5.30 14.40 -10.47
CA ALA A 275 4.55 15.08 -11.51
C ALA A 275 5.48 15.83 -12.49
N SER A 276 6.43 16.59 -11.97
CA SER A 276 7.40 17.33 -12.77
C SER A 276 8.28 16.40 -13.62
N TYR A 277 8.92 15.42 -12.98
CA TYR A 277 9.84 14.50 -13.65
C TYR A 277 9.11 13.57 -14.64
N GLY A 278 8.02 12.98 -14.20
CA GLY A 278 7.26 12.00 -14.96
C GLY A 278 6.35 12.60 -16.03
N GLN A 279 6.07 13.91 -15.97
CA GLN A 279 5.05 14.57 -16.82
C GLN A 279 3.72 13.83 -16.73
N VAL A 280 3.24 13.64 -15.50
CA VAL A 280 1.96 13.04 -15.11
C VAL A 280 1.27 13.93 -14.08
N ILE A 281 -0.05 13.87 -13.99
CA ILE A 281 -0.77 14.46 -12.86
C ILE A 281 -0.72 13.47 -11.70
N VAL A 282 -0.35 13.95 -10.51
CA VAL A 282 -0.41 13.15 -9.27
C VAL A 282 -1.56 13.65 -8.41
N VAL A 283 -2.34 12.73 -7.90
CA VAL A 283 -3.48 13.00 -6.99
C VAL A 283 -3.24 12.24 -5.70
N THR A 284 -3.38 12.93 -4.56
CA THR A 284 -3.44 12.28 -3.24
C THR A 284 -4.76 12.62 -2.58
N LEU A 285 -5.31 11.74 -1.75
CA LEU A 285 -6.64 11.95 -1.18
C LEU A 285 -6.76 11.42 0.25
N ASN A 286 -7.68 12.00 1.01
CA ASN A 286 -8.13 11.50 2.29
C ASN A 286 -9.39 10.68 2.10
N PHE A 287 -9.60 9.67 2.93
CA PHE A 287 -10.81 8.86 3.01
C PHE A 287 -11.05 8.45 4.46
N ARG A 288 -12.29 8.11 4.82
CA ARG A 288 -12.64 7.73 6.19
C ARG A 288 -11.90 6.48 6.63
N LEU A 289 -11.48 6.49 7.91
CA LEU A 289 -10.59 5.51 8.51
C LEU A 289 -11.23 4.84 9.73
N GLY A 290 -10.68 3.71 10.16
CA GLY A 290 -11.03 3.01 11.39
C GLY A 290 -12.54 2.80 11.55
N ILE A 291 -13.05 3.11 12.72
CA ILE A 291 -14.48 2.93 13.05
C ILE A 291 -15.38 3.73 12.10
N LEU A 292 -15.02 4.98 11.77
CA LEU A 292 -15.83 5.85 10.92
C LEU A 292 -15.84 5.43 9.44
N GLY A 293 -14.78 4.75 9.00
CA GLY A 293 -14.60 4.33 7.61
C GLY A 293 -14.99 2.88 7.31
N PHE A 294 -14.84 1.98 8.28
CA PHE A 294 -14.89 0.55 7.99
C PHE A 294 -15.74 -0.28 8.97
N MET A 295 -16.19 0.29 10.08
CA MET A 295 -17.10 -0.44 10.98
C MET A 295 -18.43 -0.69 10.27
N LYS A 296 -18.98 -1.90 10.42
CA LYS A 296 -20.37 -2.22 10.03
C LYS A 296 -21.31 -1.60 11.07
N PRO A 297 -22.07 -0.53 10.77
CA PRO A 297 -22.81 0.24 11.77
C PRO A 297 -24.10 -0.42 12.27
N GLY A 298 -24.42 -1.63 11.83
CA GLY A 298 -25.61 -2.38 12.22
C GLY A 298 -25.35 -3.88 12.20
N ILE A 299 -26.28 -4.65 12.77
CA ILE A 299 -26.16 -6.10 12.92
C ILE A 299 -26.72 -6.83 11.69
N SER A 300 -27.67 -6.22 10.98
CA SER A 300 -28.31 -6.78 9.78
C SER A 300 -27.33 -6.96 8.63
N ASP A 301 -27.54 -8.00 7.83
CA ASP A 301 -26.74 -8.28 6.63
C ASP A 301 -26.89 -7.21 5.54
N HIS A 302 -28.00 -6.46 5.56
CA HIS A 302 -28.27 -5.38 4.59
C HIS A 302 -27.67 -4.03 4.98
N THR A 303 -26.87 -3.95 6.05
CA THR A 303 -26.26 -2.68 6.49
C THR A 303 -25.07 -2.34 5.58
N THR A 304 -25.11 -1.15 4.96
CA THR A 304 -23.98 -0.63 4.18
C THR A 304 -22.74 -0.48 5.04
N SER A 305 -21.60 -0.83 4.49
CA SER A 305 -20.28 -0.73 5.12
C SER A 305 -19.24 -0.28 4.10
N ASN A 306 -17.95 -0.46 4.36
CA ASN A 306 -16.86 -0.08 3.45
C ASN A 306 -16.89 1.40 3.03
N PHE A 307 -17.29 2.31 3.93
CA PHE A 307 -17.41 3.73 3.62
C PHE A 307 -16.10 4.33 3.13
N GLY A 308 -14.95 3.89 3.67
CA GLY A 308 -13.63 4.32 3.20
C GLY A 308 -13.36 3.93 1.74
N LEU A 309 -13.79 2.74 1.29
CA LEU A 309 -13.70 2.35 -0.13
C LEU A 309 -14.68 3.14 -0.99
N LEU A 310 -15.88 3.40 -0.49
CA LEU A 310 -16.87 4.25 -1.20
C LEU A 310 -16.35 5.68 -1.36
N ASP A 311 -15.63 6.23 -0.37
CA ASP A 311 -14.98 7.54 -0.46
C ASP A 311 -13.93 7.56 -1.57
N GLN A 312 -13.11 6.51 -1.68
CA GLN A 312 -12.13 6.36 -2.77
C GLN A 312 -12.83 6.28 -4.14
N ILE A 313 -13.94 5.56 -4.25
CA ILE A 313 -14.76 5.49 -5.47
C ILE A 313 -15.32 6.88 -5.82
N ALA A 314 -15.80 7.64 -4.84
CA ALA A 314 -16.28 9.00 -5.05
C ALA A 314 -15.18 9.95 -5.53
N ALA A 315 -13.97 9.83 -4.99
CA ALA A 315 -12.81 10.59 -5.45
C ALA A 315 -12.43 10.23 -6.90
N LEU A 316 -12.45 8.96 -7.26
CA LEU A 316 -12.20 8.50 -8.64
C LEU A 316 -13.30 9.00 -9.60
N GLN A 317 -14.54 9.04 -9.16
CA GLN A 317 -15.64 9.63 -9.95
C GLN A 317 -15.42 11.13 -10.15
N TRP A 318 -15.01 11.87 -9.10
CA TRP A 318 -14.67 13.28 -9.22
C TRP A 318 -13.51 13.50 -10.22
N ILE A 319 -12.46 12.67 -10.17
CA ILE A 319 -11.34 12.70 -11.13
C ILE A 319 -11.84 12.48 -12.54
N LYS A 320 -12.66 11.46 -12.78
CA LYS A 320 -13.25 11.17 -14.10
C LYS A 320 -14.00 12.35 -14.68
N GLU A 321 -14.71 13.10 -13.83
CA GLU A 321 -15.53 14.25 -14.25
C GLU A 321 -14.73 15.54 -14.45
N ASN A 322 -13.64 15.75 -13.72
CA ASN A 322 -12.98 17.06 -13.60
C ASN A 322 -11.54 17.12 -14.09
N ILE A 323 -10.83 16.00 -14.15
CA ILE A 323 -9.37 16.01 -14.38
C ILE A 323 -8.99 16.58 -15.75
N GLY A 324 -9.91 16.54 -16.71
CA GLY A 324 -9.76 17.16 -18.03
C GLY A 324 -9.53 18.67 -17.99
N ALA A 325 -10.10 19.37 -17.01
CA ALA A 325 -9.90 20.81 -16.81
C ALA A 325 -8.46 21.17 -16.42
N PHE A 326 -7.76 20.22 -15.79
CA PHE A 326 -6.35 20.33 -15.41
C PHE A 326 -5.39 19.79 -16.48
N GLY A 327 -5.88 19.41 -17.65
CA GLY A 327 -5.09 18.82 -18.73
C GLY A 327 -4.83 17.32 -18.57
N GLY A 328 -5.52 16.64 -17.66
CA GLY A 328 -5.40 15.19 -17.46
C GLY A 328 -6.28 14.38 -18.42
N ASP A 329 -5.89 13.12 -18.64
CA ASP A 329 -6.68 12.16 -19.40
C ASP A 329 -7.45 11.22 -18.48
N ALA A 330 -8.76 11.38 -18.42
CA ALA A 330 -9.63 10.50 -17.66
C ALA A 330 -9.64 9.04 -18.16
N LYS A 331 -9.08 8.76 -19.33
CA LYS A 331 -8.90 7.41 -19.88
C LYS A 331 -7.53 6.80 -19.55
N LEU A 332 -6.65 7.56 -18.91
CA LEU A 332 -5.30 7.12 -18.51
C LEU A 332 -5.11 7.33 -17.00
N VAL A 333 -6.03 6.80 -16.20
CA VAL A 333 -5.98 6.85 -14.73
C VAL A 333 -5.36 5.56 -14.21
N THR A 334 -4.28 5.70 -13.45
CA THR A 334 -3.60 4.63 -12.70
C THR A 334 -3.85 4.87 -11.21
N VAL A 335 -4.35 3.87 -10.49
CA VAL A 335 -4.49 3.94 -9.02
C VAL A 335 -3.33 3.19 -8.39
N MET A 336 -2.63 3.84 -7.48
CA MET A 336 -1.44 3.34 -6.80
C MET A 336 -1.68 3.34 -5.30
N GLY A 337 -1.25 2.30 -4.59
CA GLY A 337 -1.34 2.25 -3.13
C GLY A 337 -0.23 1.44 -2.51
N GLN A 338 0.02 1.68 -1.20
CA GLN A 338 1.04 0.98 -0.43
C GLN A 338 0.42 0.32 0.81
N GLY A 339 0.83 -0.91 1.14
CA GLY A 339 0.32 -1.65 2.28
C GLY A 339 -1.20 -1.82 2.21
N THR A 340 -1.93 -1.34 3.23
CA THR A 340 -3.41 -1.36 3.22
C THR A 340 -4.01 -0.49 2.11
N GLY A 341 -3.30 0.54 1.64
CA GLY A 341 -3.67 1.29 0.44
C GLY A 341 -3.60 0.44 -0.83
N ALA A 342 -2.59 -0.43 -0.95
CA ALA A 342 -2.51 -1.40 -2.06
C ALA A 342 -3.65 -2.42 -2.00
N ALA A 343 -3.99 -2.92 -0.81
CA ALA A 343 -5.16 -3.78 -0.63
C ALA A 343 -6.46 -3.06 -1.04
N CYS A 344 -6.64 -1.77 -0.68
CA CYS A 344 -7.75 -0.95 -1.17
C CYS A 344 -7.80 -0.92 -2.70
N VAL A 345 -6.66 -0.62 -3.37
CA VAL A 345 -6.59 -0.61 -4.85
C VAL A 345 -7.00 -1.96 -5.42
N ASN A 346 -6.54 -3.05 -4.84
CA ASN A 346 -6.89 -4.40 -5.29
C ASN A 346 -8.38 -4.73 -5.07
N PHE A 347 -9.00 -4.26 -3.97
CA PHE A 347 -10.46 -4.33 -3.79
C PHE A 347 -11.21 -3.53 -4.84
N LEU A 348 -10.73 -2.33 -5.20
CA LEU A 348 -11.33 -1.53 -6.27
C LEU A 348 -11.24 -2.24 -7.64
N MET A 349 -10.17 -3.00 -7.93
CA MET A 349 -10.06 -3.78 -9.17
C MET A 349 -11.14 -4.86 -9.27
N VAL A 350 -11.53 -5.49 -8.15
CA VAL A 350 -12.57 -6.54 -8.11
C VAL A 350 -13.96 -6.01 -7.80
N SER A 351 -14.10 -4.69 -7.61
CA SER A 351 -15.37 -4.05 -7.29
C SER A 351 -16.16 -3.70 -8.55
N PRO A 352 -17.39 -4.19 -8.71
CA PRO A 352 -18.25 -3.78 -9.82
C PRO A 352 -18.59 -2.28 -9.79
N VAL A 353 -18.61 -1.67 -8.60
CA VAL A 353 -18.92 -0.24 -8.41
C VAL A 353 -17.79 0.66 -8.90
N ALA A 354 -16.55 0.21 -8.87
CA ALA A 354 -15.38 0.96 -9.32
C ALA A 354 -15.06 0.75 -10.83
N LYS A 355 -15.79 -0.13 -11.51
CA LYS A 355 -15.53 -0.48 -12.91
C LYS A 355 -15.56 0.74 -13.83
N GLY A 356 -14.47 0.93 -14.62
CA GLY A 356 -14.37 2.03 -15.60
C GLY A 356 -14.06 3.41 -14.98
N LEU A 357 -13.62 3.46 -13.71
CA LEU A 357 -13.10 4.67 -13.08
C LEU A 357 -11.58 4.82 -13.23
N PHE A 358 -10.87 3.71 -13.42
CA PHE A 358 -9.43 3.67 -13.67
C PHE A 358 -9.08 2.50 -14.60
N HIS A 359 -7.84 2.44 -15.08
CA HIS A 359 -7.40 1.54 -16.15
C HIS A 359 -6.17 0.72 -15.77
N ARG A 360 -5.39 1.21 -14.80
CA ARG A 360 -4.15 0.59 -14.33
C ARG A 360 -4.09 0.61 -12.82
N ALA A 361 -3.42 -0.39 -12.25
CA ALA A 361 -3.20 -0.49 -10.83
C ALA A 361 -1.71 -0.68 -10.52
N ILE A 362 -1.24 -0.05 -9.44
CA ILE A 362 0.08 -0.27 -8.87
C ILE A 362 -0.11 -0.69 -7.41
N LEU A 363 0.29 -1.91 -7.09
CA LEU A 363 0.21 -2.47 -5.74
C LEU A 363 1.61 -2.53 -5.14
N MET A 364 1.83 -1.81 -4.06
CA MET A 364 3.10 -1.76 -3.35
C MET A 364 2.92 -2.42 -1.98
N SER A 365 3.57 -3.55 -1.73
CA SER A 365 3.59 -4.23 -0.42
C SER A 365 2.20 -4.59 0.14
N GLY A 366 1.26 -5.01 -0.71
CA GLY A 366 -0.08 -5.39 -0.24
C GLY A 366 -1.04 -5.86 -1.32
N SER A 367 -1.96 -6.74 -0.93
CA SER A 367 -2.96 -7.35 -1.79
C SER A 367 -4.28 -7.55 -1.03
N ALA A 368 -5.40 -7.61 -1.74
CA ALA A 368 -6.69 -8.03 -1.20
C ALA A 368 -6.70 -9.48 -0.68
N LEU A 369 -5.68 -10.28 -1.06
CA LEU A 369 -5.50 -11.66 -0.61
C LEU A 369 -4.66 -11.77 0.67
N SER A 370 -4.04 -10.67 1.13
CA SER A 370 -3.29 -10.65 2.39
C SER A 370 -4.21 -10.96 3.57
N ASP A 371 -3.71 -11.69 4.56
CA ASP A 371 -4.48 -12.12 5.74
C ASP A 371 -5.05 -10.96 6.56
N TRP A 372 -4.40 -9.82 6.51
CA TRP A 372 -4.79 -8.56 7.16
C TRP A 372 -5.67 -7.65 6.28
N ALA A 373 -5.95 -8.03 5.03
CA ALA A 373 -6.66 -7.15 4.11
C ALA A 373 -8.15 -7.01 4.45
N LEU A 374 -8.78 -8.05 4.96
CA LEU A 374 -10.19 -8.08 5.38
C LEU A 374 -10.32 -8.18 6.91
N THR A 375 -11.35 -7.57 7.45
CA THR A 375 -11.75 -7.78 8.85
C THR A 375 -12.47 -9.13 8.97
N GLN A 376 -11.93 -10.03 9.79
CA GLN A 376 -12.47 -11.38 9.95
C GLN A 376 -13.75 -11.43 10.80
N HIS A 377 -13.84 -10.63 11.87
CA HIS A 377 -14.96 -10.63 12.83
C HIS A 377 -15.61 -9.25 12.97
N PRO A 378 -16.23 -8.69 11.90
CA PRO A 378 -16.73 -7.31 11.89
C PRO A 378 -17.84 -7.07 12.92
N LEU A 379 -18.73 -8.04 13.13
CA LEU A 379 -19.81 -7.90 14.12
C LEU A 379 -19.30 -7.85 15.56
N GLN A 380 -18.28 -8.64 15.89
CA GLN A 380 -17.67 -8.62 17.22
C GLN A 380 -17.07 -7.24 17.52
N SER A 381 -16.34 -6.66 16.56
CA SER A 381 -15.78 -5.31 16.69
C SER A 381 -16.89 -4.25 16.84
N THR A 382 -17.97 -4.37 16.06
CA THR A 382 -19.14 -3.48 16.15
C THR A 382 -19.79 -3.57 17.54
N MET A 383 -20.03 -4.78 18.06
CA MET A 383 -20.63 -4.98 19.39
C MET A 383 -19.79 -4.35 20.51
N GLN A 384 -18.45 -4.47 20.45
CA GLN A 384 -17.56 -3.82 21.40
C GLN A 384 -17.68 -2.29 21.36
N VAL A 385 -17.81 -1.70 20.17
CA VAL A 385 -18.01 -0.26 20.02
C VAL A 385 -19.37 0.16 20.58
N LEU A 386 -20.44 -0.53 20.24
CA LEU A 386 -21.79 -0.24 20.74
C LEU A 386 -21.86 -0.32 22.26
N GLN A 387 -21.26 -1.36 22.84
CA GLN A 387 -21.17 -1.53 24.29
C GLN A 387 -20.39 -0.39 24.95
N GLY A 388 -19.22 -0.04 24.41
CA GLY A 388 -18.38 1.06 24.91
C GLY A 388 -19.05 2.44 24.84
N LEU A 389 -20.00 2.61 23.91
CA LEU A 389 -20.76 3.84 23.72
C LEU A 389 -22.14 3.83 24.42
N ASN A 390 -22.50 2.74 25.10
CA ASN A 390 -23.84 2.53 25.65
C ASN A 390 -24.94 2.71 24.58
N CYS A 391 -24.72 2.15 23.39
CA CYS A 391 -25.74 2.09 22.33
C CYS A 391 -26.45 0.72 22.34
N PRO A 392 -27.68 0.63 21.80
CA PRO A 392 -28.42 -0.63 21.75
C PRO A 392 -27.65 -1.74 21.05
N LEU A 393 -27.58 -2.93 21.64
CA LEU A 393 -26.93 -4.11 21.03
C LEU A 393 -27.88 -4.92 20.15
N ASN A 394 -29.19 -4.90 20.48
CA ASN A 394 -30.23 -5.67 19.80
C ASN A 394 -31.28 -4.75 19.14
N GLY A 395 -30.97 -3.47 18.95
CA GLY A 395 -31.87 -2.50 18.30
C GLY A 395 -31.96 -2.70 16.80
N GLU A 396 -33.01 -2.16 16.19
CA GLU A 396 -33.07 -2.02 14.75
C GLU A 396 -31.88 -1.16 14.24
N ASN A 397 -31.47 -1.36 12.99
CA ASN A 397 -30.32 -0.67 12.41
C ASN A 397 -30.43 0.87 12.51
N ASP A 398 -31.62 1.41 12.38
CA ASP A 398 -31.88 2.86 12.47
C ASP A 398 -31.66 3.38 13.90
N GLU A 399 -32.04 2.62 14.93
CA GLU A 399 -31.80 2.99 16.34
C GLU A 399 -30.32 2.97 16.68
N VAL A 400 -29.60 1.92 16.26
CA VAL A 400 -28.15 1.78 16.43
C VAL A 400 -27.42 2.94 15.75
N THR A 401 -27.74 3.20 14.50
CA THR A 401 -27.14 4.27 13.71
C THR A 401 -27.48 5.65 14.27
N ALA A 402 -28.72 5.88 14.72
CA ALA A 402 -29.11 7.12 15.38
C ALA A 402 -28.35 7.34 16.70
N CYS A 403 -28.11 6.29 17.49
CA CYS A 403 -27.27 6.38 18.69
C CYS A 403 -25.84 6.80 18.33
N LEU A 404 -25.21 6.11 17.39
CA LEU A 404 -23.84 6.39 16.93
C LEU A 404 -23.69 7.83 16.39
N ARG A 405 -24.70 8.34 15.65
CA ARG A 405 -24.68 9.71 15.09
C ARG A 405 -24.78 10.80 16.15
N ARG A 406 -25.39 10.52 17.31
CA ARG A 406 -25.47 11.47 18.45
C ARG A 406 -24.16 11.58 19.24
N LYS A 407 -23.23 10.63 19.11
CA LYS A 407 -21.95 10.64 19.81
C LYS A 407 -20.97 11.61 19.12
N ARG A 408 -20.10 12.25 19.89
CA ARG A 408 -18.97 12.98 19.30
C ARG A 408 -17.99 11.99 18.68
N TYR A 409 -17.31 12.35 17.59
CA TYR A 409 -16.33 11.45 16.98
C TYR A 409 -15.20 11.07 17.94
N SER A 410 -14.81 11.99 18.85
CA SER A 410 -13.82 11.71 19.88
C SER A 410 -14.27 10.65 20.90
N GLU A 411 -15.58 10.55 21.20
CA GLU A 411 -16.13 9.47 22.02
C GLU A 411 -16.06 8.14 21.28
N ILE A 412 -16.39 8.15 19.99
CA ILE A 412 -16.33 6.95 19.13
C ILE A 412 -14.89 6.42 19.04
N LEU A 413 -13.91 7.30 18.75
CA LEU A 413 -12.49 6.94 18.66
C LEU A 413 -11.89 6.54 20.03
N GLY A 414 -12.46 7.05 21.13
CA GLY A 414 -12.03 6.72 22.50
C GLY A 414 -12.42 5.33 22.97
N VAL A 415 -13.27 4.61 22.25
CA VAL A 415 -13.67 3.26 22.63
C VAL A 415 -12.49 2.29 22.52
N LYS A 416 -12.18 1.66 23.65
CA LYS A 416 -11.15 0.60 23.68
C LYS A 416 -11.75 -0.69 23.16
N THR A 417 -11.28 -1.15 22.03
CA THR A 417 -11.63 -2.45 21.47
C THR A 417 -10.41 -3.36 21.47
N ALA A 418 -10.62 -4.67 21.56
CA ALA A 418 -9.55 -5.63 21.44
C ALA A 418 -8.87 -5.47 20.05
N SER A 419 -7.54 -5.45 20.05
CA SER A 419 -6.77 -5.46 18.81
C SER A 419 -6.25 -6.88 18.60
N PRO A 420 -6.83 -7.65 17.69
CA PRO A 420 -6.35 -8.99 17.43
C PRO A 420 -4.95 -8.92 16.79
N GLN A 421 -4.02 -9.71 17.32
CA GLN A 421 -2.69 -9.81 16.74
C GLN A 421 -2.77 -10.44 15.34
N PHE A 422 -2.01 -9.94 14.39
CA PHE A 422 -1.98 -10.36 12.97
C PHE A 422 -3.27 -10.15 12.18
N SER A 423 -4.29 -9.51 12.73
CA SER A 423 -5.57 -9.27 12.06
C SER A 423 -5.96 -7.80 12.08
N THR A 424 -6.85 -7.41 11.18
CA THR A 424 -7.38 -6.04 11.06
C THR A 424 -8.68 -5.91 11.85
N ARG A 425 -8.74 -4.89 12.71
CA ARG A 425 -9.87 -4.62 13.59
C ARG A 425 -11.03 -3.92 12.86
N PHE A 426 -10.70 -2.86 12.14
CA PHE A 426 -11.63 -2.07 11.32
C PHE A 426 -11.03 -1.89 9.94
N GLY A 427 -11.41 -2.72 9.01
CA GLY A 427 -11.00 -2.72 7.62
C GLY A 427 -12.13 -3.19 6.71
N PRO A 428 -11.84 -3.34 5.42
CA PRO A 428 -12.81 -3.83 4.45
C PRO A 428 -13.46 -5.15 4.85
N ILE A 429 -14.72 -5.33 4.46
CA ILE A 429 -15.49 -6.57 4.64
C ILE A 429 -16.16 -6.97 3.32
N VAL A 430 -16.48 -8.23 3.17
CA VAL A 430 -17.34 -8.71 2.07
C VAL A 430 -18.77 -8.23 2.37
N ASP A 431 -19.25 -7.27 1.59
CA ASP A 431 -20.55 -6.60 1.78
C ASP A 431 -21.57 -6.88 0.66
N GLY A 432 -21.15 -7.65 -0.36
CA GLY A 432 -22.00 -7.96 -1.52
C GLY A 432 -22.16 -6.80 -2.51
N LEU A 433 -21.65 -5.61 -2.21
CA LEU A 433 -21.77 -4.39 -3.04
C LEU A 433 -20.41 -3.91 -3.55
N VAL A 434 -19.55 -3.42 -2.66
CA VAL A 434 -18.20 -2.94 -2.99
C VAL A 434 -17.27 -4.13 -3.17
N ILE A 435 -17.33 -5.08 -2.25
CA ILE A 435 -16.62 -6.36 -2.30
C ILE A 435 -17.68 -7.45 -2.44
N PRO A 436 -17.95 -7.93 -3.67
CA PRO A 436 -19.12 -8.77 -3.96
C PRO A 436 -19.01 -10.17 -3.37
N ASN A 437 -17.79 -10.70 -3.22
CA ASN A 437 -17.48 -12.00 -2.61
C ASN A 437 -16.03 -11.99 -2.12
N MET A 438 -15.60 -13.09 -1.48
CA MET A 438 -14.20 -13.28 -1.10
C MET A 438 -13.27 -13.01 -2.29
N PRO A 439 -12.21 -12.20 -2.13
CA PRO A 439 -11.37 -11.76 -3.27
C PRO A 439 -10.80 -12.90 -4.10
N HIS A 440 -10.36 -13.99 -3.45
CA HIS A 440 -9.83 -15.16 -4.16
C HIS A 440 -10.89 -15.84 -5.07
N LYS A 441 -12.16 -15.88 -4.63
CA LYS A 441 -13.29 -16.39 -5.44
C LYS A 441 -13.56 -15.44 -6.62
N VAL A 442 -13.58 -14.12 -6.37
CA VAL A 442 -13.81 -13.14 -7.45
C VAL A 442 -12.70 -13.24 -8.51
N MET A 443 -11.43 -13.24 -8.09
CA MET A 443 -10.29 -13.29 -9.01
C MET A 443 -10.19 -14.63 -9.75
N GLY A 444 -10.52 -15.74 -9.10
CA GLY A 444 -10.43 -17.09 -9.68
C GLY A 444 -11.60 -17.46 -10.58
N GLN A 445 -12.82 -17.02 -10.24
CA GLN A 445 -14.05 -17.47 -10.92
C GLN A 445 -14.66 -16.41 -11.85
N TYR A 446 -14.43 -15.12 -11.55
CA TYR A 446 -15.05 -13.98 -12.26
C TYR A 446 -13.97 -13.04 -12.82
N SER A 447 -13.00 -13.63 -13.52
CA SER A 447 -11.83 -12.91 -14.05
C SER A 447 -12.17 -11.72 -14.97
N ASP A 448 -13.34 -11.72 -15.61
CA ASP A 448 -13.82 -10.63 -16.47
C ASP A 448 -13.97 -9.29 -15.72
N ILE A 449 -14.14 -9.34 -14.40
CA ILE A 449 -14.29 -8.13 -13.59
C ILE A 449 -13.00 -7.32 -13.61
N PHE A 450 -11.83 -7.98 -13.52
CA PHE A 450 -10.53 -7.30 -13.40
C PHE A 450 -9.61 -7.49 -14.61
N SER A 451 -9.99 -8.25 -15.64
CA SER A 451 -9.18 -8.50 -16.83
C SER A 451 -8.81 -7.24 -17.61
N GLY A 452 -9.59 -6.16 -17.45
CA GLY A 452 -9.38 -4.87 -18.14
C GLY A 452 -8.31 -3.96 -17.49
N TYR A 453 -7.64 -4.38 -16.40
CA TYR A 453 -6.63 -3.58 -15.72
C TYR A 453 -5.22 -4.07 -16.05
N ASP A 454 -4.32 -3.15 -16.45
CA ASP A 454 -2.88 -3.43 -16.44
C ASP A 454 -2.38 -3.35 -14.98
N LEU A 455 -1.46 -4.24 -14.58
CA LEU A 455 -0.97 -4.33 -13.20
C LEU A 455 0.56 -4.23 -13.13
N LEU A 456 1.04 -3.32 -12.28
CA LEU A 456 2.40 -3.33 -11.73
C LEU A 456 2.29 -3.63 -10.23
N TYR A 457 2.97 -4.66 -9.74
CA TYR A 457 2.96 -4.98 -8.32
C TYR A 457 4.36 -5.32 -7.82
N GLY A 458 4.61 -5.06 -6.57
CA GLY A 458 5.93 -5.36 -6.01
C GLY A 458 6.02 -5.09 -4.52
N MET A 459 7.16 -5.46 -3.96
CA MET A 459 7.43 -5.47 -2.54
C MET A 459 8.88 -5.11 -2.24
N THR A 460 9.15 -4.83 -0.98
CA THR A 460 10.50 -4.76 -0.42
C THR A 460 10.96 -6.16 0.05
N GLU A 461 12.17 -6.27 0.60
CA GLU A 461 12.71 -7.54 1.07
C GLU A 461 12.24 -7.91 2.48
N LEU A 462 11.94 -6.91 3.35
CA LEU A 462 11.49 -7.11 4.73
C LEU A 462 10.12 -6.48 4.98
N GLU A 463 9.08 -7.15 4.55
CA GLU A 463 7.70 -6.68 4.62
C GLU A 463 7.09 -6.74 6.04
N SER A 464 7.54 -7.66 6.86
CA SER A 464 7.05 -7.84 8.23
C SER A 464 7.93 -7.24 9.33
N TYR A 465 8.93 -6.41 8.96
CA TYR A 465 9.88 -5.83 9.90
C TYR A 465 9.24 -5.11 11.09
N HIS A 466 8.15 -4.40 10.88
CA HIS A 466 7.49 -3.60 11.93
C HIS A 466 6.61 -4.42 12.90
N ILE A 467 6.51 -5.73 12.71
CA ILE A 467 5.79 -6.62 13.63
C ILE A 467 6.57 -6.81 14.94
N LEU A 468 7.92 -6.80 14.85
CA LEU A 468 8.77 -6.96 16.00
C LEU A 468 9.06 -5.62 16.69
N ASN A 469 9.21 -5.69 18.00
CA ASN A 469 9.64 -4.56 18.81
C ASN A 469 11.16 -4.28 18.67
N ALA A 470 11.62 -3.12 19.15
CA ALA A 470 13.02 -2.72 19.04
C ALA A 470 13.99 -3.70 19.72
N VAL A 471 13.60 -4.36 20.79
CA VAL A 471 14.44 -5.32 21.52
C VAL A 471 14.68 -6.55 20.66
N ALA A 472 13.61 -7.16 20.14
CA ALA A 472 13.69 -8.32 19.26
C ALA A 472 14.47 -8.01 17.96
N LEU A 473 14.28 -6.81 17.39
CA LEU A 473 15.01 -6.38 16.20
C LEU A 473 16.51 -6.14 16.45
N THR A 474 16.89 -5.74 17.67
CA THR A 474 18.29 -5.41 18.01
C THR A 474 19.07 -6.62 18.52
N TYR A 475 18.44 -7.46 19.33
CA TYR A 475 19.12 -8.56 20.04
C TYR A 475 18.70 -9.95 19.57
N GLY A 476 17.82 -10.03 18.56
CA GLY A 476 17.28 -11.29 18.06
C GLY A 476 16.17 -11.87 18.94
N LEU A 477 15.85 -13.12 18.71
CA LEU A 477 14.81 -13.89 19.41
C LEU A 477 15.36 -15.22 19.91
N LEU A 478 14.82 -15.70 21.02
CA LEU A 478 15.01 -17.08 21.40
C LEU A 478 14.14 -18.00 20.51
N GLU A 479 14.56 -19.25 20.34
CA GLU A 479 13.81 -20.22 19.53
C GLU A 479 12.37 -20.38 19.98
N ASN A 480 12.14 -20.50 21.29
CA ASN A 480 10.80 -20.61 21.86
C ASN A 480 9.92 -19.34 21.65
N GLU A 481 10.54 -18.14 21.58
CA GLU A 481 9.82 -16.91 21.29
C GLU A 481 9.38 -16.88 19.83
N ARG A 482 10.27 -17.23 18.88
CA ARG A 482 9.97 -17.41 17.47
C ARG A 482 8.82 -18.41 17.28
N ASP A 483 8.95 -19.60 17.87
CA ASP A 483 7.99 -20.67 17.71
C ASP A 483 6.62 -20.32 18.32
N ASN A 484 6.58 -19.61 19.44
CA ASN A 484 5.33 -19.15 20.04
C ASN A 484 4.61 -18.11 19.16
N LEU A 485 5.35 -17.16 18.57
CA LEU A 485 4.78 -16.18 17.66
C LEU A 485 4.24 -16.86 16.38
N LEU A 486 4.99 -17.80 15.80
CA LEU A 486 4.54 -18.57 14.64
C LEU A 486 3.35 -19.48 14.97
N ARG A 487 3.38 -20.15 16.12
CA ARG A 487 2.24 -20.98 16.55
C ARG A 487 0.97 -20.15 16.69
N PHE A 488 1.07 -18.97 17.32
CA PHE A 488 -0.06 -18.06 17.43
C PHE A 488 -0.56 -17.59 16.06
N TYR A 489 0.36 -17.26 15.14
CA TYR A 489 0.02 -16.90 13.76
C TYR A 489 -0.70 -18.05 13.05
N MET A 490 -0.18 -19.29 13.12
CA MET A 490 -0.79 -20.46 12.49
C MET A 490 -2.17 -20.80 13.07
N GLN A 491 -2.36 -20.66 14.39
CA GLN A 491 -3.66 -20.86 15.04
C GLN A 491 -4.72 -19.85 14.59
N ASN A 492 -4.32 -18.61 14.32
CA ASN A 492 -5.23 -17.59 13.79
C ASN A 492 -5.53 -17.78 12.29
N ARG A 493 -4.64 -18.47 11.56
CA ARG A 493 -4.75 -18.63 10.12
C ARG A 493 -5.38 -19.93 9.68
N PHE A 494 -5.16 -21.01 10.42
CA PHE A 494 -5.58 -22.35 10.06
C PHE A 494 -6.44 -22.94 11.18
N GLU A 495 -7.71 -23.23 10.87
CA GLU A 495 -8.63 -23.90 11.81
C GLU A 495 -8.27 -25.38 11.97
N ILE A 496 -7.77 -26.01 10.89
CA ILE A 496 -7.45 -27.44 10.86
C ILE A 496 -5.93 -27.64 10.90
N ARG A 497 -5.46 -28.33 11.94
CA ARG A 497 -4.06 -28.76 12.11
C ARG A 497 -3.03 -27.65 11.97
N PRO A 498 -3.16 -26.52 12.71
CA PRO A 498 -2.13 -25.46 12.72
C PRO A 498 -0.75 -25.96 13.18
N ASP A 499 -0.70 -27.05 13.94
CA ASP A 499 0.53 -27.73 14.35
C ASP A 499 1.32 -28.32 13.17
N LEU A 500 0.63 -28.92 12.21
CA LEU A 500 1.27 -29.43 10.98
C LEU A 500 1.75 -28.30 10.08
N ALA A 501 0.96 -27.23 9.95
CA ALA A 501 1.36 -26.05 9.20
C ALA A 501 2.65 -25.43 9.80
N LEU A 502 2.71 -25.30 11.14
CA LEU A 502 3.91 -24.82 11.82
C LEU A 502 5.12 -25.72 11.59
N ALA A 503 4.96 -27.03 11.75
CA ALA A 503 6.05 -27.99 11.58
C ALA A 503 6.61 -27.98 10.15
N ALA A 504 5.72 -27.91 9.14
CA ALA A 504 6.12 -27.84 7.74
C ALA A 504 6.85 -26.52 7.43
N THR A 505 6.35 -25.39 7.95
CA THR A 505 6.97 -24.08 7.77
C THR A 505 8.37 -24.04 8.41
N LEU A 506 8.49 -24.46 9.66
CA LEU A 506 9.81 -24.49 10.34
C LEU A 506 10.81 -25.36 9.61
N ARG A 507 10.38 -26.53 9.10
CA ARG A 507 11.26 -27.40 8.33
C ARG A 507 11.78 -26.74 7.05
N GLU A 508 10.92 -25.97 6.36
CA GLU A 508 11.26 -25.35 5.08
C GLU A 508 12.20 -24.15 5.24
N TYR A 509 11.98 -23.35 6.29
CA TYR A 509 12.76 -22.13 6.52
C TYR A 509 13.98 -22.30 7.42
N THR A 510 14.12 -23.44 8.12
CA THR A 510 15.33 -23.69 8.91
C THR A 510 16.43 -24.22 7.98
N ASP A 511 17.48 -23.44 7.80
CA ASP A 511 18.64 -23.89 7.04
C ASP A 511 19.42 -24.93 7.88
N ILE A 512 19.67 -26.09 7.28
CA ILE A 512 20.51 -27.13 7.88
C ILE A 512 22.01 -26.74 7.87
N TYR A 513 22.36 -25.74 7.08
CA TYR A 513 23.70 -25.17 6.99
C TYR A 513 23.72 -23.77 7.61
N MET A 514 23.55 -23.71 8.94
CA MET A 514 23.64 -22.46 9.70
C MET A 514 24.96 -21.76 9.48
N ASP A 515 24.94 -20.44 9.28
CA ASP A 515 26.17 -19.64 9.25
C ASP A 515 26.82 -19.66 10.64
N PRO A 516 28.00 -20.28 10.79
CA PRO A 516 28.66 -20.42 12.10
C PRO A 516 29.09 -19.06 12.70
N ASN A 517 29.06 -17.98 11.90
CA ASN A 517 29.40 -16.63 12.33
C ASN A 517 28.20 -15.82 12.78
N LYS A 518 26.96 -16.30 12.53
CA LYS A 518 25.74 -15.60 12.90
C LYS A 518 25.26 -16.01 14.28
N ALA A 519 24.90 -15.04 15.11
CA ALA A 519 24.31 -15.34 16.40
C ALA A 519 22.96 -16.05 16.22
N LEU A 520 22.74 -17.14 16.94
CA LEU A 520 21.53 -17.97 16.84
C LEU A 520 20.24 -17.16 17.05
N ALA A 521 20.27 -16.17 17.94
CA ALA A 521 19.15 -15.27 18.19
C ALA A 521 18.78 -14.39 16.96
N ASP A 522 19.78 -13.96 16.20
CA ASP A 522 19.55 -13.22 14.95
C ASP A 522 18.96 -14.10 13.87
N GLU A 523 19.36 -15.37 13.78
CA GLU A 523 18.78 -16.33 12.84
C GLU A 523 17.30 -16.59 13.12
N HIS A 524 16.95 -16.78 14.39
CA HIS A 524 15.55 -16.99 14.78
C HIS A 524 14.69 -15.77 14.46
N ARG A 525 15.21 -14.55 14.66
CA ARG A 525 14.56 -13.30 14.24
C ARG A 525 14.37 -13.24 12.73
N ASP A 526 15.43 -13.48 11.99
CA ASP A 526 15.43 -13.34 10.53
C ASP A 526 14.51 -14.38 9.87
N ASN A 527 14.52 -15.63 10.34
CA ASN A 527 13.59 -16.66 9.90
C ASN A 527 12.12 -16.27 10.18
N LEU A 528 11.83 -15.71 11.35
CA LEU A 528 10.49 -15.23 11.67
C LEU A 528 10.04 -14.12 10.72
N LEU A 529 10.92 -13.13 10.47
CA LEU A 529 10.64 -12.02 9.57
C LEU A 529 10.42 -12.48 8.12
N GLU A 530 11.23 -13.43 7.65
CA GLU A 530 11.09 -14.02 6.31
C GLU A 530 9.76 -14.76 6.18
N ILE A 531 9.46 -15.68 7.10
CA ILE A 531 8.20 -16.44 7.12
C ILE A 531 6.98 -15.51 7.09
N LEU A 532 6.96 -14.50 7.97
CA LEU A 532 5.83 -13.58 8.05
C LEU A 532 5.75 -12.63 6.83
N SER A 533 6.88 -12.23 6.25
CA SER A 533 6.91 -11.41 5.03
C SER A 533 6.33 -12.20 3.85
N ASP A 534 6.74 -13.46 3.72
CA ASP A 534 6.25 -14.34 2.65
C ASP A 534 4.77 -14.66 2.81
N ALA A 535 4.35 -15.10 3.99
CA ALA A 535 2.98 -15.52 4.23
C ALA A 535 1.97 -14.36 4.12
N ARG A 536 2.34 -13.16 4.58
CA ARG A 536 1.42 -12.03 4.75
C ARG A 536 1.41 -11.06 3.57
N VAL A 537 2.51 -11.00 2.79
CA VAL A 537 2.64 -10.05 1.68
C VAL A 537 3.06 -10.75 0.39
N ALA A 538 4.21 -11.45 0.35
CA ALA A 538 4.77 -11.94 -0.89
C ALA A 538 3.86 -12.96 -1.58
N ALA A 539 3.43 -14.02 -0.89
CA ALA A 539 2.57 -15.04 -1.47
C ALA A 539 1.20 -14.49 -1.92
N PRO A 540 0.48 -13.66 -1.13
CA PRO A 540 -0.75 -13.02 -1.58
C PRO A 540 -0.57 -12.13 -2.82
N MET A 541 0.53 -11.39 -2.91
CA MET A 541 0.80 -10.52 -4.05
C MET A 541 1.12 -11.33 -5.32
N VAL A 542 1.95 -12.35 -5.20
CA VAL A 542 2.25 -13.27 -6.33
C VAL A 542 0.98 -13.97 -6.78
N GLN A 543 0.13 -14.44 -5.85
CA GLN A 543 -1.16 -15.05 -6.19
C GLN A 543 -2.07 -14.08 -6.95
N THR A 544 -2.12 -12.81 -6.55
CA THR A 544 -2.86 -11.76 -7.27
C THR A 544 -2.33 -11.60 -8.70
N GLY A 545 -1.01 -11.54 -8.87
CA GLY A 545 -0.35 -11.47 -10.17
C GLY A 545 -0.66 -12.70 -11.04
N LEU A 546 -0.64 -13.90 -10.46
CA LEU A 546 -0.98 -15.15 -11.15
C LEU A 546 -2.43 -15.20 -11.62
N TYR A 547 -3.39 -14.67 -10.83
CA TYR A 547 -4.78 -14.58 -11.30
C TYR A 547 -4.89 -13.64 -12.49
N LEU A 548 -4.26 -12.46 -12.43
CA LEU A 548 -4.37 -11.49 -13.51
C LEU A 548 -3.61 -11.92 -14.77
N SER A 549 -2.41 -12.47 -14.64
CA SER A 549 -1.59 -12.89 -15.78
C SER A 549 -2.25 -13.95 -16.67
N LYS A 550 -3.23 -14.69 -16.14
CA LYS A 550 -4.04 -15.62 -16.93
C LYS A 550 -4.99 -14.93 -17.93
N VAL A 551 -5.36 -13.68 -17.66
CA VAL A 551 -6.38 -12.94 -18.42
C VAL A 551 -5.87 -11.64 -19.03
N ASN A 552 -4.73 -11.13 -18.56
CA ASN A 552 -4.08 -9.93 -19.10
C ASN A 552 -2.55 -10.10 -19.07
N PRO A 553 -1.86 -10.02 -20.24
CA PRO A 553 -0.40 -10.16 -20.31
C PRO A 553 0.37 -8.96 -19.73
N LYS A 554 -0.29 -7.80 -19.52
CA LYS A 554 0.32 -6.60 -18.93
C LYS A 554 0.28 -6.66 -17.40
N CYS A 555 1.04 -7.61 -16.87
CA CYS A 555 1.19 -7.86 -15.45
C CYS A 555 2.69 -7.94 -15.12
N TYR A 556 3.19 -6.96 -14.37
CA TYR A 556 4.62 -6.79 -14.10
C TYR A 556 4.88 -6.84 -12.60
N MET A 557 5.95 -7.55 -12.21
CA MET A 557 6.39 -7.68 -10.82
C MET A 557 7.77 -7.02 -10.61
N TYR A 558 7.95 -6.37 -9.45
CA TYR A 558 9.25 -5.89 -9.00
C TYR A 558 9.52 -6.29 -7.55
N VAL A 559 10.82 -6.37 -7.21
CA VAL A 559 11.29 -6.39 -5.83
C VAL A 559 12.20 -5.18 -5.65
N PHE A 560 11.90 -4.35 -4.66
CA PHE A 560 12.72 -3.21 -4.32
C PHE A 560 13.78 -3.66 -3.30
N GLY A 561 15.03 -3.81 -3.75
CA GLY A 561 16.15 -4.33 -2.95
C GLY A 561 17.18 -3.26 -2.60
N HIS A 562 16.82 -1.96 -2.61
CA HIS A 562 17.74 -0.88 -2.24
C HIS A 562 17.48 -0.41 -0.81
N ASN A 563 18.54 -0.34 -0.02
CA ASN A 563 18.55 0.27 1.29
C ASN A 563 19.42 1.55 1.25
N SER A 564 18.92 2.65 1.79
CA SER A 564 19.65 3.92 1.86
C SER A 564 20.69 3.88 2.99
N GLU A 565 21.99 4.08 2.68
CA GLU A 565 23.06 4.09 3.67
C GLU A 565 22.84 5.13 4.79
N ALA A 566 22.34 6.30 4.41
CA ALA A 566 21.97 7.36 5.35
C ALA A 566 20.53 7.21 5.88
N GLY A 567 19.85 6.14 5.48
CA GLY A 567 18.48 5.82 5.79
C GLY A 567 18.23 5.46 7.24
N GLU A 568 16.96 5.33 7.56
CA GLU A 568 16.50 4.94 8.90
C GLU A 568 16.90 3.51 9.25
N TYR A 569 17.06 2.70 8.21
CA TYR A 569 17.40 1.29 8.28
C TYR A 569 18.80 1.00 7.70
N GLY A 570 19.65 2.02 7.53
CA GLY A 570 20.95 1.93 6.84
C GLY A 570 21.98 0.95 7.42
N ARG A 571 21.65 0.28 8.54
CA ARG A 571 22.45 -0.82 9.10
C ARG A 571 22.02 -2.19 8.58
N LEU A 572 20.87 -2.28 7.93
CA LEU A 572 20.36 -3.50 7.32
C LEU A 572 20.96 -3.66 5.92
N SER A 573 21.11 -4.88 5.48
CA SER A 573 21.45 -5.19 4.10
C SER A 573 20.24 -5.26 3.17
N GLN A 574 19.04 -5.32 3.73
CA GLN A 574 17.77 -5.53 3.06
C GLN A 574 16.89 -4.30 3.19
N SER A 575 16.08 -4.02 2.16
CA SER A 575 15.10 -2.94 2.17
C SER A 575 13.90 -3.27 3.06
N VAL A 576 13.39 -2.27 3.77
CA VAL A 576 12.24 -2.40 4.68
C VAL A 576 10.99 -1.79 4.04
N VAL A 577 9.83 -2.35 4.36
CA VAL A 577 8.52 -1.91 3.88
C VAL A 577 8.35 -0.38 3.97
N GLY A 578 7.98 0.24 2.83
CA GLY A 578 7.76 1.68 2.70
C GLY A 578 9.00 2.51 2.32
N GLU A 579 10.21 1.94 2.26
CA GLU A 579 11.40 2.67 1.79
C GLU A 579 11.32 3.03 0.30
N ASP A 580 10.63 2.25 -0.50
CA ASP A 580 10.38 2.48 -1.92
C ASP A 580 9.58 3.76 -2.20
N LEU A 581 8.70 4.18 -1.28
CA LEU A 581 7.88 5.38 -1.45
C LEU A 581 8.70 6.67 -1.64
N ALA A 582 9.82 6.81 -0.92
CA ALA A 582 10.70 7.97 -1.07
C ALA A 582 11.24 8.11 -2.49
N TYR A 583 11.57 6.99 -3.12
CA TYR A 583 12.11 6.94 -4.48
C TYR A 583 11.01 7.13 -5.54
N VAL A 584 9.82 6.60 -5.30
CA VAL A 584 8.65 6.77 -6.18
C VAL A 584 8.18 8.22 -6.19
N PHE A 585 8.13 8.88 -5.02
CA PHE A 585 7.75 10.30 -4.94
C PHE A 585 8.90 11.28 -5.29
N GLY A 586 10.11 10.77 -5.52
CA GLY A 586 11.26 11.55 -5.97
C GLY A 586 11.92 12.38 -4.87
N ALA A 587 11.78 11.99 -3.60
CA ALA A 587 12.39 12.68 -2.46
C ALA A 587 13.91 12.89 -2.60
N PRO A 588 14.69 11.97 -3.18
CA PRO A 588 16.11 12.19 -3.46
C PRO A 588 16.41 13.39 -4.37
N LEU A 589 15.45 13.82 -5.21
CA LEU A 589 15.64 14.94 -6.14
C LEU A 589 15.17 16.28 -5.56
N GLY A 590 14.23 16.29 -4.62
CA GLY A 590 13.57 17.53 -4.26
C GLY A 590 13.13 17.69 -2.81
N GLN A 591 13.50 16.81 -1.91
CA GLN A 591 13.14 16.89 -0.49
C GLN A 591 11.64 17.17 -0.29
N VAL A 592 10.79 16.24 -0.69
CA VAL A 592 9.32 16.34 -0.60
C VAL A 592 8.75 15.40 0.43
N GLY A 593 7.65 15.83 1.05
CA GLY A 593 6.89 15.00 2.00
C GLY A 593 7.65 14.63 3.27
N PRO A 594 7.32 13.50 3.89
CA PRO A 594 7.85 13.06 5.18
C PRO A 594 9.10 12.18 5.03
N PHE A 595 9.76 12.21 3.88
CA PHE A 595 10.91 11.36 3.58
C PHE A 595 12.23 11.96 4.07
N GLN A 596 13.27 11.15 4.10
CA GLN A 596 14.61 11.60 4.50
C GLN A 596 15.19 12.64 3.55
N HIS A 597 16.11 13.47 4.10
CA HIS A 597 16.72 14.56 3.35
C HIS A 597 18.18 14.33 2.95
N HIS A 598 18.77 13.19 3.28
CA HIS A 598 20.19 12.92 3.03
C HIS A 598 20.34 11.76 2.03
N TYR A 599 20.20 12.09 0.74
CA TYR A 599 20.40 11.14 -0.35
C TYR A 599 21.68 11.47 -1.12
N ASN A 600 22.46 10.44 -1.44
CA ASN A 600 23.67 10.59 -2.25
C ASN A 600 23.34 10.69 -3.75
N ALA A 601 24.37 10.93 -4.59
CA ALA A 601 24.18 11.10 -6.04
C ALA A 601 23.67 9.81 -6.74
N ARG A 602 24.03 8.62 -6.24
CA ARG A 602 23.54 7.35 -6.79
C ARG A 602 22.05 7.16 -6.51
N GLU A 603 21.63 7.49 -5.30
CA GLU A 603 20.23 7.40 -4.89
C GLU A 603 19.34 8.37 -5.68
N ARG A 604 19.85 9.54 -6.06
CA ARG A 604 19.14 10.48 -6.95
C ARG A 604 18.90 9.84 -8.32
N LEU A 605 19.93 9.27 -8.95
CA LEU A 605 19.81 8.59 -10.23
C LEU A 605 18.92 7.35 -10.14
N PHE A 606 19.00 6.63 -9.04
CA PHE A 606 18.14 5.48 -8.78
C PHE A 606 16.67 5.90 -8.67
N SER A 607 16.37 6.99 -7.95
CA SER A 607 15.02 7.55 -7.86
C SER A 607 14.50 8.01 -9.23
N GLU A 608 15.34 8.61 -10.08
CA GLU A 608 14.97 8.94 -11.47
C GLU A 608 14.54 7.68 -12.25
N ALA A 609 15.28 6.57 -12.11
CA ALA A 609 14.92 5.31 -12.75
C ALA A 609 13.59 4.75 -12.22
N VAL A 610 13.41 4.73 -10.90
CA VAL A 610 12.16 4.27 -10.26
C VAL A 610 10.97 5.11 -10.74
N MET A 611 11.04 6.44 -10.66
CA MET A 611 9.98 7.31 -11.16
C MET A 611 9.68 7.07 -12.63
N LYS A 612 10.70 6.80 -13.45
CA LYS A 612 10.52 6.54 -14.88
C LYS A 612 9.77 5.22 -15.12
N TYR A 613 10.06 4.15 -14.37
CA TYR A 613 9.31 2.90 -14.48
C TYR A 613 7.83 3.11 -14.12
N PHE A 614 7.55 3.73 -13.00
CA PHE A 614 6.19 3.98 -12.53
C PHE A 614 5.40 4.89 -13.48
N THR A 615 6.01 5.97 -13.97
CA THR A 615 5.35 6.90 -14.89
C THR A 615 5.23 6.33 -16.31
N ASN A 616 6.16 5.50 -16.78
CA ASN A 616 6.01 4.80 -18.04
C ASN A 616 4.85 3.81 -17.98
N PHE A 617 4.76 3.03 -16.89
CA PHE A 617 3.60 2.16 -16.68
C PHE A 617 2.28 2.95 -16.68
N ALA A 618 2.22 4.11 -16.04
CA ALA A 618 1.03 4.97 -16.07
C ALA A 618 0.70 5.50 -17.48
N LYS A 619 1.68 5.63 -18.36
CA LYS A 619 1.52 6.09 -19.76
C LYS A 619 1.08 4.99 -20.71
N THR A 620 1.70 3.82 -20.61
CA THR A 620 1.62 2.78 -21.67
C THR A 620 1.09 1.43 -21.18
N GLY A 621 1.15 1.16 -19.90
CA GLY A 621 0.82 -0.14 -19.29
C GLY A 621 1.92 -1.15 -19.46
#